data_31dec659da1ab444709d3ed10f215e53
#
_entry.id   31dec659da1ab444709d3ed10f215e53
#
_cell.length_a   1.000
_cell.length_b   1.000
_cell.length_c   1.000
_cell.angle_alpha   90.00
_cell.angle_beta   90.00
_cell.angle_gamma   90.00
#
_symmetry.space_group_name_H-M   'P 1'
#
loop_
_entity.id
_entity.type
_entity.pdbx_description
1 polymer ?
#
loop_
_entity_poly.entity_id
_entity_poly.type
_entity_poly.pdbx_seq_one_letter_code
_entity_poly.pdbx_strand_id
1 'polypeptide(L)'
;MTTIFEQVKTALSTLSPAVPFALAPYKGTLPDTYIVYQLITGTPEQHADNAEEERSYTVQVTIWSRSGLVALPDVDTAMLAAGFQKSDERQLPQDMETTHYGLAIDYVYL
;
A
#
# COMPACT_ATOMS: atom_id res chain seq x y z
N MET A 1 -17.61 7.51 9.27
CA MET A 1 -16.29 8.11 9.01
C MET A 1 -15.36 7.09 8.39
N THR A 2 -14.68 7.48 7.33
CA THR A 2 -13.79 6.57 6.61
C THR A 2 -12.39 6.66 7.19
N THR A 3 -11.84 5.53 7.61
CA THR A 3 -10.47 5.50 8.11
C THR A 3 -9.51 5.44 6.95
N ILE A 4 -8.23 5.72 7.23
CA ILE A 4 -7.20 5.61 6.21
C ILE A 4 -7.11 4.17 5.68
N PHE A 5 -7.34 3.19 6.54
CA PHE A 5 -7.30 1.79 6.12
C PHE A 5 -8.43 1.47 5.16
N GLU A 6 -9.61 2.02 5.40
CA GLU A 6 -10.73 1.80 4.50
C GLU A 6 -10.50 2.47 3.15
N GLN A 7 -9.83 3.62 3.15
CA GLN A 7 -9.52 4.30 1.90
C GLN A 7 -8.56 3.47 1.06
N VAL A 8 -7.55 2.88 1.69
CA VAL A 8 -6.61 2.01 0.96
C VAL A 8 -7.35 0.77 0.45
N LYS A 9 -8.19 0.18 1.28
CA LYS A 9 -8.94 -1.00 0.88
C LYS A 9 -9.82 -0.70 -0.33
N THR A 10 -10.51 0.43 -0.30
CA THR A 10 -11.35 0.82 -1.42
C THR A 10 -10.53 1.01 -2.68
N ALA A 11 -9.38 1.69 -2.57
CA ALA A 11 -8.53 1.91 -3.71
C ALA A 11 -8.05 0.58 -4.32
N LEU A 12 -7.57 -0.32 -3.48
CA LEU A 12 -7.03 -1.59 -3.98
C LEU A 12 -8.13 -2.49 -4.55
N SER A 13 -9.36 -2.32 -4.09
CA SER A 13 -10.46 -3.13 -4.60
C SER A 13 -10.85 -2.74 -6.03
N THR A 14 -10.34 -1.64 -6.55
CA THR A 14 -10.63 -1.24 -7.93
C THR A 14 -9.66 -1.85 -8.94
N LEU A 15 -8.68 -2.61 -8.49
CA LEU A 15 -7.71 -3.21 -9.40
C LEU A 15 -8.38 -4.20 -10.35
N SER A 16 -7.97 -4.16 -11.61
CA SER A 16 -8.50 -5.04 -12.64
C SER A 16 -7.33 -5.57 -13.47
N PRO A 17 -7.08 -6.89 -13.43
CA PRO A 17 -7.82 -7.90 -12.68
C PRO A 17 -7.61 -7.76 -11.17
N ALA A 18 -8.54 -8.32 -10.40
CA ALA A 18 -8.48 -8.22 -8.96
C ALA A 18 -7.26 -8.97 -8.43
N VAL A 19 -6.64 -8.40 -7.40
CA VAL A 19 -5.48 -8.99 -6.75
C VAL A 19 -5.77 -9.11 -5.28
N PRO A 20 -5.48 -10.26 -4.66
CA PRO A 20 -5.68 -10.39 -3.22
C PRO A 20 -4.84 -9.38 -2.45
N PHE A 21 -5.43 -8.76 -1.46
CA PHE A 21 -4.72 -7.79 -0.64
C PHE A 21 -5.22 -7.88 0.79
N ALA A 22 -4.38 -7.46 1.73
CA ALA A 22 -4.72 -7.49 3.14
C ALA A 22 -3.86 -6.51 3.90
N LEU A 23 -4.35 -6.12 5.08
CA LEU A 23 -3.51 -5.39 6.03
C LEU A 23 -2.42 -6.35 6.52
N ALA A 24 -1.19 -5.88 6.59
CA ALA A 24 -0.08 -6.73 6.98
C ALA A 24 -0.28 -7.26 8.39
N PRO A 25 0.10 -8.51 8.64
CA PRO A 25 0.66 -9.47 7.69
C PRO A 25 -0.43 -10.20 6.93
N TYR A 26 -0.08 -10.71 5.75
CA TYR A 26 -1.01 -11.51 4.97
C TYR A 26 -1.16 -12.88 5.62
N LYS A 27 -2.40 -13.32 5.81
CA LYS A 27 -2.67 -14.57 6.50
C LYS A 27 -3.19 -15.60 5.52
N GLY A 28 -2.87 -16.86 5.81
CA GLY A 28 -3.30 -17.97 4.99
C GLY A 28 -2.31 -18.31 3.89
N THR A 29 -2.80 -19.03 2.90
CA THR A 29 -1.97 -19.47 1.78
C THR A 29 -1.62 -18.27 0.90
N LEU A 30 -0.34 -18.12 0.56
CA LEU A 30 0.11 -16.98 -0.21
C LEU A 30 -0.14 -17.21 -1.71
N PRO A 31 -0.89 -16.31 -2.37
CA PRO A 31 -1.05 -16.38 -3.83
C PRO A 31 0.26 -16.06 -4.54
N ASP A 32 0.28 -16.31 -5.85
CA ASP A 32 1.45 -15.95 -6.66
C ASP A 32 1.70 -14.45 -6.65
N THR A 33 0.65 -13.66 -6.70
CA THR A 33 0.73 -12.21 -6.59
C THR A 33 -0.24 -11.76 -5.53
N TYR A 34 0.24 -10.99 -4.58
CA TYR A 34 -0.62 -10.45 -3.54
C TYR A 34 -0.05 -9.11 -3.05
N ILE A 35 -0.89 -8.37 -2.35
CA ILE A 35 -0.55 -7.04 -1.87
C ILE A 35 -0.79 -6.99 -0.37
N VAL A 36 0.13 -6.40 0.36
CA VAL A 36 -0.08 -6.07 1.77
C VAL A 36 0.11 -4.57 1.94
N TYR A 37 -0.63 -3.99 2.87
CA TYR A 37 -0.49 -2.57 3.15
C TYR A 37 -0.42 -2.37 4.65
N GLN A 38 0.24 -1.29 5.05
CA GLN A 38 0.37 -0.97 6.47
C GLN A 38 0.56 0.53 6.62
N LEU A 39 0.19 1.03 7.78
CA LEU A 39 0.38 2.42 8.11
C LEU A 39 1.81 2.60 8.61
N ILE A 40 2.54 3.51 7.97
CA ILE A 40 3.90 3.82 8.41
C ILE A 40 3.84 4.89 9.48
N THR A 41 3.09 5.96 9.20
CA THR A 41 2.98 7.04 10.16
C THR A 41 1.72 7.84 9.90
N GLY A 42 1.15 8.40 10.96
CA GLY A 42 0.04 9.32 10.88
C GLY A 42 0.33 10.51 11.76
N THR A 43 1.15 11.43 11.26
CA THR A 43 1.61 12.55 12.03
C THR A 43 0.78 13.80 11.75
N PRO A 44 0.51 14.61 12.75
CA PRO A 44 -0.12 15.90 12.50
C PRO A 44 0.77 16.76 11.62
N GLU A 45 0.16 17.44 10.66
CA GLU A 45 0.90 18.31 9.76
C GLU A 45 1.39 19.55 10.47
N GLN A 46 0.66 20.00 11.43
CA GLN A 46 0.94 21.22 12.14
C GLN A 46 1.33 20.96 13.56
N HIS A 47 2.13 21.81 14.08
CA HIS A 47 2.50 21.73 15.47
C HIS A 47 1.75 22.73 16.29
N ALA A 48 0.86 23.45 15.69
CA ALA A 48 0.16 24.47 16.42
C ALA A 48 -1.01 23.88 17.16
N ASP A 49 -1.80 24.73 17.68
CA ASP A 49 -2.78 24.41 18.68
C ASP A 49 -3.86 23.47 18.19
N ASN A 50 -4.20 23.51 16.92
CA ASN A 50 -5.28 22.68 16.41
C ASN A 50 -4.74 21.68 15.42
N ALA A 51 -3.61 21.14 15.72
CA ALA A 51 -2.90 20.27 14.80
C ALA A 51 -3.65 19.03 14.44
N GLU A 52 -4.51 18.53 15.30
CA GLU A 52 -5.15 17.25 15.02
C GLU A 52 -6.16 17.33 13.90
N GLU A 53 -6.47 18.50 13.42
CA GLU A 53 -7.40 18.60 12.31
C GLU A 53 -6.76 18.26 10.98
N GLU A 54 -5.43 18.34 10.91
CA GLU A 54 -4.73 18.07 9.68
C GLU A 54 -3.67 17.06 9.94
N ARG A 55 -3.81 15.93 9.31
CA ARG A 55 -2.89 14.82 9.43
C ARG A 55 -2.49 14.34 8.08
N SER A 56 -1.22 14.05 7.93
CA SER A 56 -0.78 13.29 6.78
C SER A 56 -0.55 11.86 7.21
N TYR A 57 -0.91 10.94 6.34
CA TYR A 57 -0.72 9.52 6.58
C TYR A 57 0.19 8.97 5.51
N THR A 58 1.18 8.21 5.93
CA THR A 58 2.03 7.48 5.00
C THR A 58 1.69 6.01 5.11
N VAL A 59 1.29 5.46 3.99
CA VAL A 59 0.89 4.06 3.89
C VAL A 59 1.89 3.36 2.98
N GLN A 60 2.39 2.22 3.44
CA GLN A 60 3.25 1.41 2.60
C GLN A 60 2.44 0.30 1.97
N VAL A 61 2.47 0.23 0.64
CA VAL A 61 1.81 -0.82 -0.12
C VAL A 61 2.92 -1.67 -0.72
N THR A 62 2.94 -2.95 -0.39
CA THR A 62 3.97 -3.86 -0.88
C THR A 62 3.32 -4.88 -1.79
N ILE A 63 3.84 -4.99 -3.01
CA ILE A 63 3.37 -5.97 -3.98
C ILE A 63 4.37 -7.11 -4.00
N TRP A 64 3.88 -8.33 -3.76
CA TRP A 64 4.70 -9.53 -3.82
C TRP A 64 4.27 -10.38 -4.99
N SER A 65 5.23 -10.81 -5.81
CA SER A 65 4.92 -11.59 -7.00
C SER A 65 6.01 -12.62 -7.26
N ARG A 66 5.60 -13.85 -7.50
CA ARG A 66 6.53 -14.92 -7.88
C ARG A 66 7.01 -14.80 -9.32
N SER A 67 6.24 -14.12 -10.15
CA SER A 67 6.63 -13.95 -11.55
C SER A 67 7.58 -12.78 -11.77
N GLY A 68 7.98 -12.09 -10.73
CA GLY A 68 8.90 -10.97 -10.85
C GLY A 68 8.18 -9.63 -10.84
N LEU A 69 8.93 -8.58 -11.11
CA LEU A 69 8.42 -7.22 -10.92
C LEU A 69 8.13 -6.50 -12.23
N VAL A 70 7.98 -7.25 -13.33
CA VAL A 70 7.77 -6.62 -14.63
C VAL A 70 6.30 -6.36 -14.90
N ALA A 71 5.44 -7.34 -14.62
CA ALA A 71 4.01 -7.22 -14.91
C ALA A 71 3.22 -7.17 -13.62
N LEU A 72 3.31 -6.05 -12.93
CA LEU A 72 2.65 -5.88 -11.65
C LEU A 72 1.31 -5.19 -11.80
N PRO A 73 0.40 -5.37 -10.83
CA PRO A 73 -0.85 -4.62 -10.82
C PRO A 73 -0.57 -3.12 -10.81
N ASP A 74 -1.45 -2.36 -11.44
CA ASP A 74 -1.30 -0.91 -11.52
C ASP A 74 -1.84 -0.27 -10.25
N VAL A 75 -1.10 -0.40 -9.17
CA VAL A 75 -1.49 0.14 -7.88
C VAL A 75 -1.43 1.66 -7.91
N ASP A 76 -0.49 2.23 -8.68
CA ASP A 76 -0.33 3.68 -8.73
C ASP A 76 -1.60 4.37 -9.18
N THR A 77 -2.21 3.91 -10.27
CA THR A 77 -3.43 4.52 -10.77
C THR A 77 -4.55 4.43 -9.74
N ALA A 78 -4.68 3.27 -9.10
CA ALA A 78 -5.72 3.08 -8.09
C ALA A 78 -5.52 4.00 -6.89
N MET A 79 -4.28 4.12 -6.40
CA MET A 79 -4.01 4.94 -5.23
C MET A 79 -4.13 6.42 -5.56
N LEU A 80 -3.65 6.83 -6.73
CA LEU A 80 -3.77 8.24 -7.13
C LEU A 80 -5.22 8.64 -7.29
N ALA A 81 -6.05 7.75 -7.84
CA ALA A 81 -7.47 8.03 -7.98
C ALA A 81 -8.16 8.19 -6.63
N ALA A 82 -7.62 7.57 -5.60
CA ALA A 82 -8.18 7.66 -4.26
C ALA A 82 -7.64 8.85 -3.46
N GLY A 83 -6.77 9.67 -4.05
CA GLY A 83 -6.27 10.86 -3.41
C GLY A 83 -4.90 10.71 -2.77
N PHE A 84 -4.24 9.59 -2.99
CA PHE A 84 -2.90 9.36 -2.46
C PHE A 84 -1.86 9.86 -3.44
N GLN A 85 -0.69 10.24 -2.93
CA GLN A 85 0.45 10.64 -3.75
C GLN A 85 1.62 9.73 -3.43
N LYS A 86 2.30 9.26 -4.48
CA LYS A 86 3.45 8.39 -4.29
C LYS A 86 4.62 9.21 -3.78
N SER A 87 5.26 8.76 -2.71
CA SER A 87 6.39 9.45 -2.15
C SER A 87 7.70 8.69 -2.30
N ASP A 88 7.64 7.35 -2.37
CA ASP A 88 8.85 6.56 -2.47
C ASP A 88 8.52 5.20 -3.05
N GLU A 89 9.54 4.55 -3.60
CA GLU A 89 9.37 3.22 -4.17
C GLU A 89 10.72 2.53 -4.11
N ARG A 90 10.72 1.28 -3.64
CA ARG A 90 11.96 0.53 -3.55
C ARG A 90 11.71 -0.95 -3.71
N GLN A 91 12.67 -1.61 -4.33
CA GLN A 91 12.63 -3.05 -4.47
C GLN A 91 13.11 -3.69 -3.17
N LEU A 92 12.39 -4.72 -2.75
CA LEU A 92 12.77 -5.49 -1.58
C LEU A 92 13.53 -6.74 -1.99
N PRO A 93 14.34 -7.31 -1.09
CA PRO A 93 14.97 -8.60 -1.39
C PRO A 93 13.91 -9.67 -1.62
N GLN A 94 14.23 -10.61 -2.49
CA GLN A 94 13.34 -11.72 -2.74
C GLN A 94 13.18 -12.54 -1.46
N ASP A 95 11.93 -12.92 -1.18
CA ASP A 95 11.65 -13.82 -0.07
C ASP A 95 12.02 -15.23 -0.51
N MET A 96 13.12 -15.75 0.01
CA MET A 96 13.64 -17.02 -0.46
C MET A 96 12.76 -18.19 -0.07
N GLU A 97 11.98 -18.05 0.99
CA GLU A 97 11.10 -19.14 1.41
C GLU A 97 9.88 -19.26 0.49
N THR A 98 9.30 -18.15 0.11
CA THR A 98 8.11 -18.15 -0.73
C THR A 98 8.42 -17.88 -2.18
N THR A 99 9.63 -17.45 -2.49
CA THR A 99 10.13 -17.09 -3.81
C THR A 99 9.42 -15.87 -4.42
N HIS A 100 8.81 -15.03 -3.59
CA HIS A 100 8.19 -13.80 -4.05
C HIS A 100 9.21 -12.68 -4.16
N TYR A 101 9.08 -11.89 -5.24
CA TYR A 101 9.79 -10.62 -5.36
C TYR A 101 8.90 -9.53 -4.81
N GLY A 102 9.48 -8.54 -4.16
CA GLY A 102 8.71 -7.51 -3.49
C GLY A 102 9.05 -6.11 -3.98
N LEU A 103 8.02 -5.28 -4.11
CA LEU A 103 8.16 -3.87 -4.42
C LEU A 103 7.36 -3.09 -3.39
N ALA A 104 8.04 -2.26 -2.62
CA ALA A 104 7.40 -1.45 -1.59
C ALA A 104 7.22 -0.03 -2.10
N ILE A 105 6.00 0.49 -2.00
CA ILE A 105 5.67 1.83 -2.45
C ILE A 105 5.05 2.56 -1.29
N ASP A 106 5.56 3.75 -1.01
CA ASP A 106 5.00 4.61 0.03
C ASP A 106 4.09 5.64 -0.61
N TYR A 107 2.89 5.76 -0.07
CA TYR A 107 1.90 6.74 -0.52
C TYR A 107 1.54 7.65 0.65
N VAL A 108 1.39 8.92 0.35
CA VAL A 108 1.00 9.92 1.34
C VAL A 108 -0.40 10.40 1.03
N TYR A 109 -1.22 10.48 2.06
CA TYR A 109 -2.57 11.02 1.97
C TYR A 109 -2.63 12.23 2.88
N LEU A 110 -2.88 13.38 2.30
CA LEU A 110 -2.93 14.64 3.03
C LEU A 110 -4.35 15.06 3.36
#